data_5fa4a09049e806d81d0e3d6b13689554
#
_entry.id   5fa4a09049e806d81d0e3d6b13689554
#
_cell.length_a   1.000
_cell.length_b   1.000
_cell.length_c   1.000
_cell.angle_alpha   90.00
_cell.angle_beta   90.00
_cell.angle_gamma   90.00
#
_symmetry.space_group_name_H-M   'P 1'
#
loop_
_entity.id
_entity.type
_entity.pdbx_description
1 polymer ?
#
loop_
_entity_poly.entity_id
_entity_poly.type
_entity_poly.pdbx_seq_one_letter_code
_entity_poly.pdbx_strand_id
1 'polypeptide(L)'
;LDVALLLNDNTYVNIELQLIDYGNWPERSVGYLCRSYDNLNRGDDYIDTKPAIHIGILDFTLFEDYPEFFASYRLLNVKNHNEYTSKFQLYVLDLNHIELATQEDLDSERDVWARLFQAKTRGDLMRIAQQCEELKPVIDKMDVLMADDAVRLQYDAEETLRNREKGIRKKIHKLEEALADKDSQLADQKTQLAAQTARIAELEAKLDQLQK
;
A
#
# COMPACT_ATOMS: atom_id res chain seq x y z
N LEU A 1 1.01 12.44 4.67
CA LEU A 1 2.14 13.36 4.84
C LEU A 1 3.16 13.05 3.77
N ASP A 2 3.54 14.08 2.99
CA ASP A 2 4.52 13.94 1.91
C ASP A 2 5.74 14.79 2.24
N VAL A 3 6.92 14.20 2.22
CA VAL A 3 8.19 14.88 2.45
C VAL A 3 9.10 14.64 1.26
N ALA A 4 9.53 15.72 0.60
CA ALA A 4 10.51 15.65 -0.48
C ALA A 4 11.85 16.22 -0.01
N LEU A 5 12.92 15.47 -0.24
CA LEU A 5 14.27 15.79 0.17
C LEU A 5 15.22 15.71 -1.02
N LEU A 6 16.25 16.53 -1.01
CA LEU A 6 17.44 16.37 -1.85
C LEU A 6 18.63 16.13 -0.93
N LEU A 7 19.22 14.96 -1.03
CA LEU A 7 20.38 14.58 -0.23
C LEU A 7 21.68 15.23 -0.75
N ASN A 8 22.72 15.24 0.06
CA ASN A 8 24.02 15.84 -0.26
C ASN A 8 24.71 15.20 -1.49
N ASP A 9 24.39 13.94 -1.80
CA ASP A 9 24.85 13.22 -2.99
C ASP A 9 23.96 13.44 -4.23
N ASN A 10 23.06 14.43 -4.17
CA ASN A 10 22.08 14.76 -5.19
C ASN A 10 20.99 13.69 -5.43
N THR A 11 20.75 12.78 -4.50
CA THR A 11 19.63 11.83 -4.56
C THR A 11 18.33 12.51 -4.17
N TYR A 12 17.31 12.42 -5.01
CA TYR A 12 15.95 12.84 -4.66
C TYR A 12 15.25 11.76 -3.86
N VAL A 13 14.73 12.12 -2.69
CA VAL A 13 13.96 11.21 -1.84
C VAL A 13 12.58 11.79 -1.61
N ASN A 14 11.55 11.03 -1.92
CA ASN A 14 10.17 11.32 -1.56
C ASN A 14 9.67 10.29 -0.55
N ILE A 15 9.19 10.76 0.60
CA ILE A 15 8.63 9.92 1.66
C ILE A 15 7.15 10.24 1.77
N GLU A 16 6.30 9.23 1.66
CA GLU A 16 4.86 9.36 1.81
C GLU A 16 4.34 8.44 2.91
N LEU A 17 3.66 9.01 3.91
CA LEU A 17 2.91 8.26 4.92
C LEU A 17 1.45 8.15 4.49
N GLN A 18 0.99 6.94 4.18
CA GLN A 18 -0.39 6.67 3.81
C GLN A 18 -1.06 5.72 4.81
N LEU A 19 -2.16 6.21 5.39
CA LEU A 19 -2.86 5.55 6.49
C LEU A 19 -4.12 4.81 6.03
N ILE A 20 -4.56 5.04 4.80
CA ILE A 20 -5.76 4.45 4.20
C ILE A 20 -5.38 3.87 2.86
N ASP A 21 -5.70 2.61 2.66
CA ASP A 21 -5.57 2.00 1.35
C ASP A 21 -6.66 2.54 0.40
N TYR A 22 -6.29 3.18 -0.69
CA TYR A 22 -7.17 3.62 -1.79
C TYR A 22 -7.19 2.63 -2.95
N GLY A 23 -6.57 1.47 -2.82
CA GLY A 23 -6.48 0.46 -3.87
C GLY A 23 -5.67 0.91 -5.09
N ASN A 24 -4.83 1.94 -4.94
CA ASN A 24 -4.08 2.54 -6.05
C ASN A 24 -2.63 2.87 -5.68
N TRP A 25 -2.14 2.29 -4.58
CA TRP A 25 -0.79 2.58 -4.10
C TRP A 25 0.31 2.25 -5.12
N PRO A 26 0.28 1.11 -5.84
CA PRO A 26 1.32 0.79 -6.81
C PRO A 26 1.46 1.87 -7.91
N GLU A 27 0.35 2.30 -8.50
CA GLU A 27 0.34 3.31 -9.56
C GLU A 27 0.74 4.68 -9.01
N ARG A 28 0.27 5.01 -7.80
CA ARG A 28 0.55 6.27 -7.13
C ARG A 28 2.04 6.40 -6.80
N SER A 29 2.62 5.41 -6.15
CA SER A 29 4.03 5.39 -5.75
C SER A 29 4.98 5.44 -6.94
N VAL A 30 4.69 4.67 -8.00
CA VAL A 30 5.42 4.74 -9.27
C VAL A 30 5.28 6.12 -9.91
N GLY A 31 4.08 6.72 -9.89
CA GLY A 31 3.85 8.06 -10.40
C GLY A 31 4.68 9.13 -9.68
N TYR A 32 4.80 9.07 -8.36
CA TYR A 32 5.67 9.97 -7.59
C TYR A 32 7.15 9.74 -7.89
N LEU A 33 7.57 8.47 -7.93
CA LEU A 33 8.95 8.12 -8.26
C LEU A 33 9.35 8.62 -9.66
N CYS A 34 8.47 8.46 -10.66
CA CYS A 34 8.72 8.98 -12.01
C CYS A 34 8.88 10.50 -12.04
N ARG A 35 8.06 11.25 -11.29
CA ARG A 35 8.19 12.72 -11.19
C ARG A 35 9.51 13.14 -10.55
N SER A 36 9.97 12.41 -9.55
CA SER A 36 11.26 12.66 -8.90
C SER A 36 12.45 12.27 -9.80
N TYR A 37 12.27 11.27 -10.63
CA TYR A 37 13.29 10.79 -11.58
C TYR A 37 13.40 11.70 -12.81
N ASP A 38 12.32 12.34 -13.23
CA ASP A 38 12.29 13.33 -14.31
C ASP A 38 12.82 14.68 -13.80
N ASN A 39 14.12 14.71 -13.52
CA ASN A 39 14.80 15.84 -12.86
C ASN A 39 15.79 16.59 -13.78
N LEU A 40 15.77 16.32 -15.09
CA LEU A 40 16.59 16.99 -16.08
C LEU A 40 15.93 18.26 -16.61
N ASN A 41 16.75 19.25 -16.92
CA ASN A 41 16.30 20.43 -17.65
C ASN A 41 16.43 20.19 -19.17
N ARG A 42 15.81 21.06 -19.95
CA ARG A 42 15.93 21.00 -21.40
C ARG A 42 17.38 21.26 -21.83
N GLY A 43 17.99 20.25 -22.44
CA GLY A 43 19.37 20.31 -22.95
C GLY A 43 20.40 19.62 -22.07
N ASP A 44 20.01 19.11 -20.89
CA ASP A 44 20.88 18.26 -20.06
C ASP A 44 21.08 16.88 -20.71
N ASP A 45 22.20 16.23 -20.40
CA ASP A 45 22.45 14.86 -20.82
C ASP A 45 21.69 13.87 -19.90
N TYR A 46 21.15 12.81 -20.47
CA TYR A 46 20.47 11.75 -19.69
C TYR A 46 21.37 11.08 -18.65
N ILE A 47 22.68 11.08 -18.82
CA ILE A 47 23.62 10.55 -17.84
C ILE A 47 23.60 11.35 -16.52
N ASP A 48 23.23 12.63 -16.60
CA ASP A 48 23.17 13.55 -15.47
C ASP A 48 21.88 13.38 -14.63
N THR A 49 20.96 12.50 -15.07
CA THR A 49 19.77 12.15 -14.26
C THR A 49 20.18 11.72 -12.86
N LYS A 50 19.65 12.39 -11.86
CA LYS A 50 19.92 12.10 -10.45
C LYS A 50 19.13 10.88 -10.00
N PRO A 51 19.66 10.10 -9.05
CA PRO A 51 18.90 9.03 -8.43
C PRO A 51 17.61 9.55 -7.77
N ALA A 52 16.56 8.76 -7.88
CA ALA A 52 15.28 9.01 -7.22
C ALA A 52 14.87 7.81 -6.38
N ILE A 53 14.46 8.09 -5.16
CA ILE A 53 13.96 7.11 -4.19
C ILE A 53 12.57 7.54 -3.76
N HIS A 54 11.60 6.62 -3.80
CA HIS A 54 10.31 6.80 -3.17
C HIS A 54 10.15 5.81 -2.04
N ILE A 55 9.77 6.29 -0.85
CA ILE A 55 9.56 5.50 0.35
C ILE A 55 8.11 5.65 0.77
N GLY A 56 7.35 4.56 0.69
CA GLY A 56 6.00 4.47 1.24
C GLY A 56 6.01 3.91 2.64
N ILE A 57 5.37 4.60 3.58
CA ILE A 57 5.10 4.12 4.93
C ILE A 57 3.60 3.89 5.01
N LEU A 58 3.17 2.62 5.12
CA LEU A 58 1.78 2.24 4.96
C LEU A 58 1.20 1.70 6.28
N ASP A 59 0.02 2.22 6.68
CA ASP A 59 -0.80 1.65 7.78
C ASP A 59 -1.86 0.70 7.20
N PHE A 60 -1.48 -0.07 6.18
CA PHE A 60 -2.27 -1.14 5.57
C PHE A 60 -1.35 -2.10 4.81
N THR A 61 -1.78 -3.36 4.66
CA THR A 61 -1.04 -4.37 3.92
C THR A 61 -1.24 -4.18 2.43
N LEU A 62 -0.13 -4.02 1.70
CA LEU A 62 -0.16 -3.76 0.26
C LEU A 62 -0.58 -5.01 -0.54
N PHE A 63 -0.02 -6.16 -0.18
CA PHE A 63 -0.28 -7.45 -0.83
C PHE A 63 -0.59 -8.51 0.21
N GLU A 64 -1.88 -8.81 0.42
CA GLU A 64 -2.36 -9.78 1.41
C GLU A 64 -1.82 -11.21 1.19
N ASP A 65 -1.58 -11.60 -0.07
CA ASP A 65 -1.09 -12.94 -0.41
C ASP A 65 0.40 -13.15 -0.06
N TYR A 66 1.17 -12.08 0.06
CA TYR A 66 2.62 -12.12 0.38
C TYR A 66 3.02 -10.88 1.16
N PRO A 67 2.60 -10.76 2.43
CA PRO A 67 2.91 -9.61 3.26
C PRO A 67 4.40 -9.55 3.58
N GLU A 68 4.97 -8.36 3.56
CA GLU A 68 6.36 -8.08 3.92
C GLU A 68 6.41 -6.87 4.85
N PHE A 69 7.31 -6.88 5.84
CA PHE A 69 7.54 -5.70 6.67
C PHE A 69 8.20 -4.57 5.90
N PHE A 70 9.26 -4.90 5.15
CA PHE A 70 9.99 -3.95 4.34
C PHE A 70 10.28 -4.52 2.95
N ALA A 71 9.65 -3.94 1.94
CA ALA A 71 9.80 -4.36 0.55
C ALA A 71 10.67 -3.38 -0.24
N SER A 72 11.52 -3.92 -1.10
CA SER A 72 12.42 -3.16 -1.97
C SER A 72 12.18 -3.51 -3.43
N TYR A 73 11.77 -2.52 -4.21
CA TYR A 73 11.46 -2.68 -5.62
C TYR A 73 12.50 -1.99 -6.49
N ARG A 74 12.88 -2.67 -7.58
CA ARG A 74 13.85 -2.23 -8.56
C ARG A 74 13.35 -2.50 -9.98
N LEU A 75 13.88 -1.77 -10.94
CA LEU A 75 13.68 -2.06 -12.36
C LEU A 75 14.64 -3.17 -12.79
N LEU A 76 14.11 -4.39 -12.98
CA LEU A 76 14.89 -5.58 -13.26
C LEU A 76 14.55 -6.19 -14.62
N ASN A 77 15.54 -6.85 -15.24
CA ASN A 77 15.31 -7.72 -16.38
C ASN A 77 14.54 -8.96 -15.93
N VAL A 78 13.37 -9.20 -16.51
CA VAL A 78 12.48 -10.31 -16.11
C VAL A 78 13.06 -11.73 -16.34
N LYS A 79 14.12 -11.88 -17.16
CA LYS A 79 14.71 -13.19 -17.45
C LYS A 79 15.84 -13.57 -16.50
N ASN A 80 16.69 -12.60 -16.13
CA ASN A 80 17.92 -12.86 -15.37
C ASN A 80 18.02 -12.04 -14.09
N HIS A 81 17.02 -11.21 -13.81
CA HIS A 81 16.90 -10.34 -12.63
C HIS A 81 18.05 -9.33 -12.48
N ASN A 82 18.82 -9.05 -13.55
CA ASN A 82 19.81 -8.00 -13.50
C ASN A 82 19.14 -6.63 -13.40
N GLU A 83 19.64 -5.80 -12.52
CA GLU A 83 19.16 -4.43 -12.35
C GLU A 83 19.47 -3.60 -13.62
N TYR A 84 18.43 -2.92 -14.14
CA TYR A 84 18.55 -2.09 -15.34
C TYR A 84 19.22 -0.74 -15.03
N THR A 85 18.87 -0.15 -13.88
CA THR A 85 19.45 1.09 -13.35
C THR A 85 19.29 1.13 -11.83
N SER A 86 20.34 1.56 -11.13
CA SER A 86 20.28 1.80 -9.67
C SER A 86 19.70 3.15 -9.30
N LYS A 87 19.39 4.01 -10.28
CA LYS A 87 18.88 5.36 -10.06
C LYS A 87 17.38 5.43 -9.80
N PHE A 88 16.65 4.30 -9.88
CA PHE A 88 15.20 4.23 -9.77
C PHE A 88 14.82 3.22 -8.69
N GLN A 89 14.43 3.70 -7.49
CA GLN A 89 14.26 2.86 -6.32
C GLN A 89 12.94 3.18 -5.60
N LEU A 90 12.21 2.12 -5.24
CA LEU A 90 10.98 2.23 -4.48
C LEU A 90 11.05 1.29 -3.28
N TYR A 91 10.69 1.82 -2.11
CA TYR A 91 10.62 1.08 -0.86
C TYR A 91 9.23 1.20 -0.25
N VAL A 92 8.80 0.14 0.41
CA VAL A 92 7.55 0.12 1.17
C VAL A 92 7.82 -0.43 2.56
N LEU A 93 7.41 0.30 3.57
CA LEU A 93 7.40 -0.10 4.97
C LEU A 93 5.95 -0.33 5.40
N ASP A 94 5.57 -1.58 5.67
CA ASP A 94 4.24 -1.94 6.16
C ASP A 94 4.23 -1.92 7.70
N LEU A 95 3.51 -0.96 8.27
CA LEU A 95 3.43 -0.79 9.72
C LEU A 95 2.64 -1.91 10.42
N ASN A 96 1.82 -2.68 9.67
CA ASN A 96 1.00 -3.75 10.25
C ASN A 96 1.74 -5.07 10.42
N HIS A 97 2.94 -5.21 9.83
CA HIS A 97 3.71 -6.46 9.80
C HIS A 97 5.13 -6.33 10.37
N ILE A 98 5.30 -5.58 11.47
CA ILE A 98 6.61 -5.44 12.17
C ILE A 98 7.14 -6.81 12.62
N GLU A 99 6.28 -7.78 12.89
CA GLU A 99 6.65 -9.14 13.29
C GLU A 99 7.35 -9.93 12.17
N LEU A 100 7.23 -9.48 10.91
CA LEU A 100 7.92 -10.06 9.76
C LEU A 100 9.29 -9.42 9.50
N ALA A 101 9.75 -8.50 10.37
CA ALA A 101 11.04 -7.86 10.23
C ALA A 101 12.18 -8.89 10.18
N THR A 102 13.00 -8.81 9.16
CA THR A 102 14.19 -9.66 9.01
C THR A 102 15.32 -9.19 9.92
N GLN A 103 16.38 -9.99 10.06
CA GLN A 103 17.55 -9.56 10.81
C GLN A 103 18.18 -8.28 10.24
N GLU A 104 18.20 -8.13 8.91
CA GLU A 104 18.68 -6.91 8.26
C GLU A 104 17.84 -5.68 8.61
N ASP A 105 16.51 -5.86 8.73
CA ASP A 105 15.61 -4.78 9.13
C ASP A 105 15.86 -4.33 10.57
N LEU A 106 16.11 -5.29 11.47
CA LEU A 106 16.45 -5.03 12.86
C LEU A 106 17.83 -4.35 12.99
N ASP A 107 18.84 -4.84 12.27
CA ASP A 107 20.19 -4.28 12.27
C ASP A 107 20.21 -2.85 11.68
N SER A 108 19.25 -2.53 10.81
CA SER A 108 19.05 -1.20 10.22
C SER A 108 18.04 -0.33 10.97
N GLU A 109 17.57 -0.79 12.14
CA GLU A 109 16.61 -0.08 13.02
C GLU A 109 15.29 0.32 12.34
N ARG A 110 14.90 -0.36 11.23
CA ARG A 110 13.65 -0.07 10.52
C ARG A 110 12.42 -0.34 11.38
N ASP A 111 12.48 -1.35 12.24
CA ASP A 111 11.42 -1.67 13.20
C ASP A 111 11.25 -0.57 14.26
N VAL A 112 12.32 0.09 14.66
CA VAL A 112 12.29 1.21 15.62
C VAL A 112 11.54 2.40 14.99
N TRP A 113 11.83 2.73 13.72
CA TRP A 113 11.12 3.74 12.97
C TRP A 113 9.64 3.38 12.78
N ALA A 114 9.33 2.13 12.44
CA ALA A 114 7.93 1.67 12.29
C ALA A 114 7.15 1.84 13.61
N ARG A 115 7.77 1.47 14.75
CA ARG A 115 7.17 1.67 16.08
C ARG A 115 6.97 3.16 16.39
N LEU A 116 7.89 4.03 15.96
CA LEU A 116 7.75 5.47 16.13
C LEU A 116 6.53 6.01 15.38
N PHE A 117 6.31 5.57 14.12
CA PHE A 117 5.12 5.96 13.34
C PHE A 117 3.81 5.41 13.92
N GLN A 118 3.87 4.29 14.65
CA GLN A 118 2.71 3.70 15.33
C GLN A 118 2.49 4.24 16.75
N ALA A 119 3.44 4.99 17.32
CA ALA A 119 3.35 5.48 18.69
C ALA A 119 2.12 6.39 18.89
N LYS A 120 1.25 6.01 19.82
CA LYS A 120 0.01 6.74 20.13
C LYS A 120 0.05 7.41 21.50
N THR A 121 0.98 7.00 22.34
CA THR A 121 1.08 7.47 23.71
C THR A 121 2.48 7.96 24.04
N ARG A 122 2.57 8.86 25.04
CA ARG A 122 3.85 9.28 25.59
C ARG A 122 4.69 8.09 26.10
N GLY A 123 4.03 7.07 26.64
CA GLY A 123 4.70 5.85 27.11
C GLY A 123 5.36 5.07 25.97
N ASP A 124 4.75 5.07 24.78
CA ASP A 124 5.33 4.45 23.59
C ASP A 124 6.58 5.21 23.15
N LEU A 125 6.50 6.54 23.05
CA LEU A 125 7.64 7.40 22.72
C LEU A 125 8.81 7.22 23.68
N MET A 126 8.56 7.18 24.98
CA MET A 126 9.61 7.01 25.97
C MET A 126 10.30 5.64 25.90
N ARG A 127 9.56 4.59 25.56
CA ARG A 127 10.15 3.25 25.31
C ARG A 127 11.07 3.26 24.10
N ILE A 128 10.68 3.92 23.02
CA ILE A 128 11.49 4.05 21.81
C ILE A 128 12.75 4.88 22.08
N ALA A 129 12.63 5.98 22.84
CA ALA A 129 13.78 6.81 23.24
C ALA A 129 14.83 6.07 24.07
N GLN A 130 14.42 5.02 24.81
CA GLN A 130 15.33 4.14 25.55
C GLN A 130 16.07 3.14 24.66
N GLN A 131 15.48 2.78 23.52
CA GLN A 131 16.04 1.80 22.59
C GLN A 131 16.96 2.45 21.53
N CYS A 132 16.63 3.67 21.11
CA CYS A 132 17.39 4.41 20.10
C CYS A 132 17.63 5.86 20.57
N GLU A 133 18.86 6.15 20.98
CA GLU A 133 19.22 7.48 21.50
C GLU A 133 19.20 8.55 20.40
N GLU A 134 19.44 8.17 19.16
CA GLU A 134 19.44 9.07 18.00
C GLU A 134 18.05 9.66 17.71
N LEU A 135 16.99 8.94 18.06
CA LEU A 135 15.60 9.40 17.89
C LEU A 135 15.13 10.34 19.01
N LYS A 136 15.89 10.47 20.09
CA LYS A 136 15.53 11.30 21.25
C LYS A 136 15.14 12.75 20.90
N PRO A 137 15.87 13.48 20.03
CA PRO A 137 15.50 14.83 19.64
C PRO A 137 14.16 14.91 18.88
N VAL A 138 13.82 13.85 18.11
CA VAL A 138 12.55 13.75 17.40
C VAL A 138 11.43 13.47 18.38
N ILE A 139 11.65 12.53 19.30
CA ILE A 139 10.70 12.13 20.34
C ILE A 139 10.40 13.29 21.29
N ASP A 140 11.39 14.07 21.70
CA ASP A 140 11.19 15.25 22.55
C ASP A 140 10.29 16.29 21.87
N LYS A 141 10.44 16.49 20.55
CA LYS A 141 9.54 17.36 19.76
C LYS A 141 8.13 16.80 19.67
N MET A 142 8.00 15.48 19.43
CA MET A 142 6.69 14.81 19.38
C MET A 142 5.98 14.89 20.73
N ASP A 143 6.70 14.72 21.85
CA ASP A 143 6.14 14.82 23.20
C ASP A 143 5.57 16.23 23.46
N VAL A 144 6.28 17.27 23.04
CA VAL A 144 5.79 18.67 23.12
C VAL A 144 4.52 18.86 22.29
N LEU A 145 4.48 18.33 21.06
CA LEU A 145 3.31 18.43 20.19
C LEU A 145 2.11 17.65 20.75
N MET A 146 2.34 16.47 21.33
CA MET A 146 1.27 15.66 21.95
C MET A 146 0.74 16.28 23.26
N ALA A 147 1.50 17.14 23.91
CA ALA A 147 1.07 17.87 25.09
C ALA A 147 0.17 19.09 24.75
N ASP A 148 0.13 19.53 23.48
CA ASP A 148 -0.76 20.60 23.03
C ASP A 148 -2.17 20.06 22.84
N ASP A 149 -3.12 20.58 23.65
CA ASP A 149 -4.52 20.16 23.59
C ASP A 149 -5.19 20.42 22.24
N ALA A 150 -4.78 21.46 21.52
CA ALA A 150 -5.32 21.76 20.18
C ALA A 150 -4.85 20.73 19.16
N VAL A 151 -3.58 20.33 19.21
CA VAL A 151 -3.01 19.28 18.35
C VAL A 151 -3.65 17.93 18.66
N ARG A 152 -3.86 17.61 19.94
CA ARG A 152 -4.52 16.37 20.37
C ARG A 152 -5.96 16.30 19.88
N LEU A 153 -6.71 17.38 19.99
CA LEU A 153 -8.11 17.44 19.53
C LEU A 153 -8.21 17.27 18.01
N GLN A 154 -7.29 17.87 17.26
CA GLN A 154 -7.21 17.68 15.81
C GLN A 154 -6.87 16.23 15.45
N TYR A 155 -5.91 15.62 16.14
CA TYR A 155 -5.52 14.23 15.93
C TYR A 155 -6.69 13.25 16.20
N ASP A 156 -7.42 13.44 17.31
CA ASP A 156 -8.58 12.61 17.66
C ASP A 156 -9.70 12.73 16.62
N ALA A 157 -9.92 13.93 16.06
CA ALA A 157 -10.90 14.16 15.00
C ALA A 157 -10.47 13.44 13.69
N GLU A 158 -9.20 13.54 13.31
CA GLU A 158 -8.65 12.86 12.14
C GLU A 158 -8.66 11.35 12.30
N GLU A 159 -8.33 10.82 13.50
CA GLU A 159 -8.41 9.38 13.79
C GLU A 159 -9.84 8.86 13.67
N THR A 160 -10.82 9.63 14.15
CA THR A 160 -12.24 9.27 14.04
C THR A 160 -12.68 9.18 12.58
N LEU A 161 -12.31 10.15 11.74
CA LEU A 161 -12.60 10.15 10.31
C LEU A 161 -11.96 8.94 9.62
N ARG A 162 -10.69 8.67 9.91
CA ARG A 162 -9.93 7.55 9.38
C ARG A 162 -10.56 6.20 9.72
N ASN A 163 -10.96 6.00 10.98
CA ASN A 163 -11.62 4.78 11.43
C ASN A 163 -12.97 4.59 10.72
N ARG A 164 -13.71 5.68 10.46
CA ARG A 164 -14.95 5.65 9.68
C ARG A 164 -14.69 5.25 8.23
N GLU A 165 -13.67 5.79 7.60
CA GLU A 165 -13.29 5.46 6.22
C GLU A 165 -12.81 4.01 6.09
N LYS A 166 -11.95 3.52 7.01
CA LYS A 166 -11.57 2.09 7.09
C LYS A 166 -12.80 1.18 7.22
N GLY A 167 -13.77 1.60 8.03
CA GLY A 167 -15.03 0.85 8.19
C GLY A 167 -15.90 0.81 6.92
N ILE A 168 -15.98 1.91 6.19
CA ILE A 168 -16.71 1.99 4.92
C ILE A 168 -16.05 1.07 3.87
N ARG A 169 -14.70 1.10 3.75
CA ARG A 169 -13.98 0.24 2.82
C ARG A 169 -14.19 -1.24 3.08
N LYS A 170 -14.07 -1.66 4.34
CA LYS A 170 -14.36 -3.06 4.70
C LYS A 170 -15.78 -3.49 4.28
N LYS A 171 -16.73 -2.55 4.34
CA LYS A 171 -18.10 -2.81 3.87
C LYS A 171 -18.19 -2.89 2.35
N ILE A 172 -17.49 -1.99 1.64
CA ILE A 172 -17.44 -2.00 0.18
C ILE A 172 -16.83 -3.31 -0.30
N HIS A 173 -15.66 -3.70 0.23
CA HIS A 173 -15.01 -4.95 -0.14
C HIS A 173 -15.92 -6.19 0.07
N LYS A 174 -16.59 -6.28 1.22
CA LYS A 174 -17.55 -7.36 1.46
C LYS A 174 -18.74 -7.36 0.50
N LEU A 175 -19.17 -6.18 0.06
CA LEU A 175 -20.25 -6.07 -0.93
C LEU A 175 -19.79 -6.47 -2.32
N GLU A 176 -18.56 -6.15 -2.69
CA GLU A 176 -17.94 -6.54 -3.96
C GLU A 176 -17.75 -8.06 -4.03
N GLU A 177 -17.26 -8.69 -2.96
CA GLU A 177 -17.18 -10.17 -2.85
C GLU A 177 -18.57 -10.81 -3.00
N ALA A 178 -19.56 -10.30 -2.26
CA ALA A 178 -20.92 -10.81 -2.34
C ALA A 178 -21.57 -10.60 -3.71
N LEU A 179 -21.19 -9.53 -4.42
CA LEU A 179 -21.64 -9.27 -5.78
C LEU A 179 -21.00 -10.26 -6.76
N ALA A 180 -19.71 -10.50 -6.66
CA ALA A 180 -18.98 -11.47 -7.48
C ALA A 180 -19.57 -12.89 -7.33
N ASP A 181 -19.87 -13.31 -6.08
CA ASP A 181 -20.55 -14.58 -5.81
C ASP A 181 -21.93 -14.66 -6.46
N LYS A 182 -22.69 -13.57 -6.39
CA LYS A 182 -24.02 -13.48 -7.03
C LYS A 182 -23.94 -13.56 -8.55
N ASP A 183 -22.98 -12.88 -9.15
CA ASP A 183 -22.76 -12.91 -10.60
C ASP A 183 -22.38 -14.31 -11.07
N SER A 184 -21.54 -15.03 -10.31
CA SER A 184 -21.22 -16.43 -10.57
C SER A 184 -22.44 -17.33 -10.50
N GLN A 185 -23.27 -17.22 -9.45
CA GLN A 185 -24.51 -17.98 -9.30
C GLN A 185 -25.49 -17.69 -10.45
N LEU A 186 -25.55 -16.44 -10.91
CA LEU A 186 -26.43 -16.01 -12.00
C LEU A 186 -25.96 -16.57 -13.35
N ALA A 187 -24.66 -16.67 -13.56
CA ALA A 187 -24.08 -17.32 -14.75
C ALA A 187 -24.41 -18.81 -14.79
N ASP A 188 -24.29 -19.52 -13.65
CA ASP A 188 -24.65 -20.92 -13.52
C ASP A 188 -26.14 -21.17 -13.79
N GLN A 189 -27.01 -20.34 -13.20
CA GLN A 189 -28.46 -20.40 -13.42
C GLN A 189 -28.84 -20.19 -14.89
N LYS A 190 -28.19 -19.22 -15.56
CA LYS A 190 -28.43 -18.99 -17.02
C LYS A 190 -28.04 -20.20 -17.86
N THR A 191 -26.91 -20.85 -17.51
CA THR A 191 -26.45 -22.05 -18.18
C THR A 191 -27.44 -23.23 -17.99
N GLN A 192 -27.92 -23.41 -16.74
CA GLN A 192 -28.94 -24.45 -16.46
C GLN A 192 -30.24 -24.17 -17.17
N LEU A 193 -30.69 -22.93 -17.21
CA LEU A 193 -31.93 -22.53 -17.90
C LEU A 193 -31.83 -22.78 -19.41
N ALA A 194 -30.68 -22.45 -20.01
CA ALA A 194 -30.42 -22.72 -21.43
C ALA A 194 -30.47 -24.24 -21.73
N ALA A 195 -29.88 -25.06 -20.87
CA ALA A 195 -29.92 -26.53 -21.01
C ALA A 195 -31.36 -27.09 -20.88
N GLN A 196 -32.13 -26.57 -19.91
CA GLN A 196 -33.53 -26.96 -19.75
C GLN A 196 -34.38 -26.54 -20.96
N THR A 197 -34.20 -25.33 -21.47
CA THR A 197 -34.91 -24.83 -22.67
C THR A 197 -34.60 -25.70 -23.88
N ALA A 198 -33.34 -26.07 -24.10
CA ALA A 198 -32.96 -26.99 -25.20
C ALA A 198 -33.60 -28.36 -25.02
N ARG A 199 -33.69 -28.88 -23.78
CA ARG A 199 -34.32 -30.16 -23.51
C ARG A 199 -35.82 -30.15 -23.74
N ILE A 200 -36.50 -29.05 -23.39
CA ILE A 200 -37.92 -28.86 -23.67
C ILE A 200 -38.17 -28.89 -25.19
N ALA A 201 -37.40 -28.13 -25.98
CA ALA A 201 -37.51 -28.09 -27.42
C ALA A 201 -37.29 -29.48 -28.06
N GLU A 202 -36.34 -30.27 -27.55
CA GLU A 202 -36.10 -31.65 -28.00
C GLU A 202 -37.29 -32.56 -27.71
N LEU A 203 -37.91 -32.43 -26.54
CA LEU A 203 -39.08 -33.23 -26.16
C LEU A 203 -40.33 -32.86 -26.96
N GLU A 204 -40.54 -31.56 -27.20
CA GLU A 204 -41.64 -31.07 -28.06
C GLU A 204 -41.51 -31.62 -29.48
N ALA A 205 -40.29 -31.58 -30.07
CA ALA A 205 -40.04 -32.14 -31.38
C ALA A 205 -40.30 -33.66 -31.46
N LYS A 206 -39.98 -34.41 -30.40
CA LYS A 206 -40.27 -35.85 -30.30
C LYS A 206 -41.77 -36.11 -30.19
N LEU A 207 -42.50 -35.29 -29.44
CA LEU A 207 -43.95 -35.40 -29.28
C LEU A 207 -44.66 -35.18 -30.60
N ASP A 208 -44.28 -34.19 -31.37
CA ASP A 208 -44.81 -33.89 -32.71
C ASP A 208 -44.59 -35.04 -33.70
N GLN A 209 -43.46 -35.78 -33.57
CA GLN A 209 -43.17 -36.95 -34.38
C GLN A 209 -44.05 -38.15 -34.02
N LEU A 210 -44.45 -38.28 -32.76
CA LEU A 210 -45.31 -39.41 -32.28
C LEU A 210 -46.80 -39.17 -32.55
N GLN A 211 -47.23 -37.92 -32.86
CA GLN A 211 -48.62 -37.57 -33.18
C GLN A 211 -48.91 -37.62 -34.66
N LYS A 212 -47.95 -37.88 -35.50
CA LYS A 212 -48.08 -38.11 -36.98
C LYS A 212 -48.08 -39.59 -37.31
#